data_3bacf1bd82859ab82e25fedbd564155c
#
_entry.id   3bacf1bd82859ab82e25fedbd564155c
#
_cell.length_a   1.000
_cell.length_b   1.000
_cell.length_c   1.000
_cell.angle_alpha   90.00
_cell.angle_beta   90.00
_cell.angle_gamma   90.00
#
_symmetry.space_group_name_H-M   'P 1'
#
loop_
_entity.id
_entity.type
_entity.pdbx_description
1 polymer ?
#
loop_
_entity_poly.entity_id
_entity_poly.type
_entity_poly.pdbx_seq_one_letter_code
_entity_poly.pdbx_strand_id
1 'polypeptide(L)'
;MKLKSELNREYAIELSKLILDNPKMRVIVWIGSEFISDEYGSWAGDFHSKPCIETIAYSEARELWVSKENDDFENCYNYYGWDAENWSDEELTEKAKQIPWEDVIAVNVGVAK
;
A
#
# COMPACT_ATOMS: atom_id res chain seq x y z
N MET A 1 -2.75 23.57 -16.71
CA MET A 1 -2.09 22.93 -15.53
C MET A 1 -2.91 23.23 -14.29
N LYS A 2 -3.20 22.19 -13.47
CA LYS A 2 -3.94 22.40 -12.22
C LYS A 2 -3.00 22.86 -11.12
N LEU A 3 -3.49 23.74 -10.24
CA LEU A 3 -2.77 24.12 -9.05
C LEU A 3 -2.72 22.96 -8.04
N LYS A 4 -1.70 22.96 -7.18
CA LYS A 4 -1.58 21.94 -6.13
C LYS A 4 -2.79 21.89 -5.21
N SER A 5 -3.37 23.04 -4.88
CA SER A 5 -4.58 23.12 -4.06
C SER A 5 -5.79 22.48 -4.74
N GLU A 6 -5.91 22.63 -6.05
CA GLU A 6 -6.99 22.00 -6.82
C GLU A 6 -6.84 20.48 -6.86
N LEU A 7 -5.62 19.99 -7.09
CA LEU A 7 -5.33 18.57 -7.07
C LEU A 7 -5.56 17.95 -5.69
N ASN A 8 -5.13 18.64 -4.65
CA ASN A 8 -5.34 18.17 -3.27
C ASN A 8 -6.84 18.02 -2.99
N ARG A 9 -7.64 19.02 -3.38
CA ARG A 9 -9.09 18.98 -3.20
C ARG A 9 -9.73 17.83 -3.99
N GLU A 10 -9.32 17.64 -5.24
CA GLU A 10 -9.82 16.54 -6.07
C GLU A 10 -9.52 15.18 -5.43
N TYR A 11 -8.32 15.00 -4.92
CA TYR A 11 -7.92 13.75 -4.27
C TYR A 11 -8.65 13.53 -2.95
N ALA A 12 -8.91 14.60 -2.19
CA ALA A 12 -9.70 14.53 -0.97
C ALA A 12 -11.15 14.11 -1.27
N ILE A 13 -11.73 14.63 -2.35
CA ILE A 13 -13.07 14.23 -2.79
C ILE A 13 -13.09 12.77 -3.22
N GLU A 14 -12.09 12.33 -3.97
CA GLU A 14 -11.96 10.93 -4.39
C GLU A 14 -11.85 10.00 -3.19
N LEU A 15 -11.03 10.36 -2.21
CA LEU A 15 -10.92 9.60 -0.97
C LEU A 15 -12.27 9.48 -0.27
N SER A 16 -13.02 10.57 -0.18
CA SER A 16 -14.35 10.57 0.44
C SER A 16 -15.30 9.62 -0.27
N LYS A 17 -15.28 9.59 -1.61
CA LYS A 17 -16.10 8.67 -2.40
C LYS A 17 -15.72 7.22 -2.15
N LEU A 18 -14.42 6.91 -2.13
CA LEU A 18 -13.95 5.56 -1.87
C LEU A 18 -14.38 5.06 -0.48
N ILE A 19 -14.32 5.92 0.53
CA ILE A 19 -14.74 5.60 1.90
C ILE A 19 -16.24 5.31 1.94
N LEU A 20 -17.05 6.16 1.31
CA LEU A 20 -18.50 6.00 1.29
C LEU A 20 -18.93 4.75 0.52
N ASP A 21 -18.26 4.44 -0.57
CA ASP A 21 -18.58 3.27 -1.41
C ASP A 21 -18.08 1.96 -0.80
N ASN A 22 -17.10 2.03 0.11
CA ASN A 22 -16.46 0.86 0.71
C ASN A 22 -16.38 1.01 2.24
N PRO A 23 -17.51 1.02 2.95
CA PRO A 23 -17.56 1.41 4.37
C PRO A 23 -16.84 0.45 5.31
N LYS A 24 -16.52 -0.76 4.88
CA LYS A 24 -15.81 -1.75 5.71
C LYS A 24 -14.33 -1.87 5.36
N MET A 25 -13.88 -1.18 4.31
CA MET A 25 -12.50 -1.26 3.85
C MET A 25 -11.61 -0.34 4.66
N ARG A 26 -10.45 -0.85 5.12
CA ARG A 26 -9.49 -0.02 5.85
C ARG A 26 -8.89 1.04 4.95
N VAL A 27 -8.54 2.17 5.55
CA VAL A 27 -7.72 3.19 4.91
C VAL A 27 -6.29 3.01 5.38
N ILE A 28 -5.38 2.78 4.44
CA ILE A 28 -3.95 2.66 4.72
C ILE A 28 -3.26 3.89 4.14
N VAL A 29 -2.43 4.51 4.95
CA VAL A 29 -1.66 5.69 4.54
C VAL A 29 -0.21 5.28 4.35
N TRP A 30 0.29 5.41 3.12
CA TRP A 30 1.69 5.19 2.81
C TRP A 30 2.45 6.49 2.99
N ILE A 31 3.43 6.48 3.87
CA ILE A 31 4.19 7.67 4.23
C ILE A 31 5.56 7.58 3.58
N GLY A 32 5.95 8.63 2.88
CA GLY A 32 7.26 8.68 2.24
C GLY A 32 8.41 8.64 3.25
N SER A 33 9.54 8.09 2.84
CA SER A 33 10.72 7.93 3.70
C SER A 33 11.28 9.27 4.20
N GLU A 34 11.00 10.36 3.53
CA GLU A 34 11.40 11.70 3.93
C GLU A 34 10.82 12.16 5.26
N PHE A 35 9.75 11.50 5.75
CA PHE A 35 9.17 11.78 7.05
C PHE A 35 9.87 11.06 8.21
N ILE A 36 10.75 10.12 7.93
CA ILE A 36 11.24 9.17 8.94
C ILE A 36 12.49 9.64 9.67
N SER A 37 13.29 10.47 9.04
CA SER A 37 14.66 10.78 9.51
C SER A 37 14.80 12.04 10.32
N ASP A 38 13.74 12.80 10.58
CA ASP A 38 13.85 14.08 11.26
C ASP A 38 13.57 13.97 12.74
N GLU A 39 14.49 14.44 13.54
CA GLU A 39 14.40 14.43 15.00
C GLU A 39 13.63 15.64 15.55
N TYR A 40 13.39 16.66 14.74
CA TYR A 40 12.84 17.92 15.19
C TYR A 40 11.66 18.39 14.37
N GLY A 41 10.65 18.89 15.05
CA GLY A 41 9.53 19.58 14.46
C GLY A 41 8.46 18.68 13.89
N SER A 42 7.57 19.28 13.14
CA SER A 42 6.45 18.63 12.50
C SER A 42 6.54 18.78 10.99
N TRP A 43 6.08 17.75 10.29
CA TRP A 43 6.01 17.78 8.85
C TRP A 43 4.57 17.92 8.41
N ALA A 44 4.33 18.76 7.41
CA ALA A 44 3.04 18.80 6.74
C ALA A 44 3.08 17.87 5.54
N GLY A 45 2.08 17.02 5.45
CA GLY A 45 1.93 16.09 4.32
C GLY A 45 0.71 16.43 3.49
N ASP A 46 0.75 16.09 2.22
CA ASP A 46 -0.42 16.12 1.36
C ASP A 46 -0.44 14.90 0.44
N PHE A 47 -1.46 14.80 -0.42
CA PHE A 47 -1.58 13.68 -1.34
C PHE A 47 -0.42 13.70 -2.36
N HIS A 48 0.31 12.59 -2.43
CA HIS A 48 1.32 12.39 -3.46
C HIS A 48 0.70 11.92 -4.77
N SER A 49 -0.38 11.16 -4.69
CA SER A 49 -1.10 10.64 -5.85
C SER A 49 -2.57 10.46 -5.52
N LYS A 50 -3.37 10.14 -6.54
CA LYS A 50 -4.81 9.91 -6.37
C LYS A 50 -5.05 8.68 -5.48
N PRO A 51 -5.91 8.79 -4.46
CA PRO A 51 -6.30 7.62 -3.66
C PRO A 51 -6.92 6.53 -4.53
N CYS A 52 -6.64 5.28 -4.21
CA CYS A 52 -7.12 4.13 -4.97
C CYS A 52 -7.29 2.91 -4.07
N ILE A 53 -7.91 1.88 -4.62
CA ILE A 53 -8.01 0.59 -3.94
C ILE A 53 -6.78 -0.25 -4.33
N GLU A 54 -6.10 -0.78 -3.32
CA GLU A 54 -4.98 -1.70 -3.51
C GLU A 54 -5.26 -3.01 -2.77
N THR A 55 -4.69 -4.10 -3.27
CA THR A 55 -4.72 -5.39 -2.59
C THR A 55 -3.36 -5.63 -1.98
N ILE A 56 -3.31 -5.78 -0.66
CA ILE A 56 -2.06 -5.87 0.09
C ILE A 56 -2.13 -6.96 1.16
N ALA A 57 -0.97 -7.37 1.66
CA ALA A 57 -0.87 -8.25 2.82
C ALA A 57 0.34 -7.86 3.64
N TYR A 58 0.24 -7.99 4.96
CA TYR A 58 1.40 -7.77 5.83
C TYR A 58 2.22 -9.03 5.95
N SER A 59 3.49 -8.96 5.60
CA SER A 59 4.42 -10.09 5.70
C SER A 59 5.08 -10.08 7.07
N GLU A 60 4.73 -11.04 7.91
CA GLU A 60 5.36 -11.23 9.22
C GLU A 60 6.84 -11.58 9.08
N ALA A 61 7.18 -12.42 8.09
CA ALA A 61 8.55 -12.86 7.87
C ALA A 61 9.49 -11.72 7.48
N ARG A 62 8.98 -10.74 6.74
CA ARG A 62 9.78 -9.62 6.26
C ARG A 62 9.51 -8.31 7.01
N GLU A 63 8.51 -8.31 7.89
CA GLU A 63 8.09 -7.15 8.67
C GLU A 63 7.74 -5.93 7.81
N LEU A 64 7.05 -6.19 6.69
CA LEU A 64 6.61 -5.12 5.79
C LEU A 64 5.33 -5.52 5.06
N TRP A 65 4.66 -4.52 4.51
CA TRP A 65 3.51 -4.71 3.65
C TRP A 65 3.97 -5.02 2.23
N VAL A 66 3.26 -5.94 1.57
CA VAL A 66 3.51 -6.29 0.17
C VAL A 66 2.26 -6.06 -0.65
N SER A 67 2.42 -5.58 -1.87
CA SER A 67 1.34 -5.42 -2.84
C SER A 67 1.21 -6.66 -3.69
N LYS A 68 -0.02 -7.02 -4.01
CA LYS A 68 -0.30 -8.19 -4.83
C LYS A 68 0.11 -7.96 -6.29
N GLU A 69 0.89 -8.90 -6.82
CA GLU A 69 1.28 -8.94 -8.23
C GLU A 69 0.42 -9.94 -8.99
N ASN A 70 0.55 -9.95 -10.31
CA ASN A 70 -0.20 -10.89 -11.17
C ASN A 70 0.39 -12.29 -11.16
N ASP A 71 1.65 -12.44 -10.75
CA ASP A 71 2.37 -13.72 -10.71
C ASP A 71 2.37 -14.27 -9.29
N ASP A 72 1.78 -15.47 -9.11
CA ASP A 72 1.71 -16.13 -7.80
C ASP A 72 3.09 -16.41 -7.20
N PHE A 73 4.07 -16.75 -8.03
CA PHE A 73 5.43 -17.04 -7.56
C PHE A 73 6.09 -15.78 -7.02
N GLU A 74 5.92 -14.65 -7.71
CA GLU A 74 6.42 -13.37 -7.26
C GLU A 74 5.76 -12.96 -5.94
N ASN A 75 4.45 -13.20 -5.79
CA ASN A 75 3.74 -12.96 -4.54
C ASN A 75 4.34 -13.77 -3.40
N CYS A 76 4.69 -15.02 -3.63
CA CYS A 76 5.35 -15.86 -2.63
C CYS A 76 6.72 -15.30 -2.23
N TYR A 77 7.55 -14.90 -3.18
CA TYR A 77 8.86 -14.33 -2.90
C TYR A 77 8.74 -13.02 -2.11
N ASN A 78 7.77 -12.19 -2.48
CA ASN A 78 7.54 -10.94 -1.79
C ASN A 78 7.02 -11.12 -0.37
N TYR A 79 6.15 -12.11 -0.16
CA TYR A 79 5.51 -12.34 1.13
C TYR A 79 6.34 -13.20 2.08
N TYR A 80 6.88 -14.32 1.59
CA TYR A 80 7.62 -15.28 2.42
C TYR A 80 9.12 -15.03 2.46
N GLY A 81 9.67 -14.27 1.52
CA GLY A 81 11.09 -13.96 1.47
C GLY A 81 11.95 -15.15 1.07
N TRP A 82 13.08 -15.32 1.76
CA TRP A 82 14.08 -16.34 1.42
C TRP A 82 13.56 -17.77 1.47
N ASP A 83 12.59 -18.05 2.32
CA ASP A 83 12.03 -19.39 2.45
C ASP A 83 11.44 -19.90 1.13
N ALA A 84 10.86 -19.00 0.35
CA ALA A 84 10.22 -19.36 -0.92
C ALA A 84 11.21 -19.84 -1.98
N GLU A 85 12.48 -19.48 -1.88
CA GLU A 85 13.49 -19.88 -2.87
C GLU A 85 13.72 -21.39 -2.93
N ASN A 86 13.41 -22.10 -1.84
CA ASN A 86 13.62 -23.54 -1.73
C ASN A 86 12.37 -24.36 -2.04
N TRP A 87 11.26 -23.71 -2.39
CA TRP A 87 9.99 -24.40 -2.63
C TRP A 87 9.86 -24.79 -4.10
N SER A 88 9.21 -25.95 -4.33
CA SER A 88 8.85 -26.39 -5.68
C SER A 88 7.73 -25.51 -6.23
N ASP A 89 7.50 -25.60 -7.54
CA ASP A 89 6.40 -24.86 -8.20
C ASP A 89 5.05 -25.21 -7.58
N GLU A 90 4.84 -26.47 -7.19
CA GLU A 90 3.61 -26.92 -6.54
C GLU A 90 3.46 -26.30 -5.15
N GLU A 91 4.53 -26.24 -4.38
CA GLU A 91 4.53 -25.61 -3.05
C GLU A 91 4.26 -24.09 -3.17
N LEU A 92 4.89 -23.44 -4.15
CA LEU A 92 4.68 -22.00 -4.39
C LEU A 92 3.21 -21.73 -4.73
N THR A 93 2.60 -22.54 -5.60
CA THR A 93 1.19 -22.40 -5.96
C THR A 93 0.28 -22.53 -4.75
N GLU A 94 0.51 -23.52 -3.90
CA GLU A 94 -0.29 -23.72 -2.68
C GLU A 94 -0.07 -22.60 -1.65
N LYS A 95 1.17 -22.19 -1.46
CA LYS A 95 1.51 -21.10 -0.53
C LYS A 95 0.93 -19.76 -0.95
N ALA A 96 0.89 -19.50 -2.26
CA ALA A 96 0.28 -18.26 -2.79
C ALA A 96 -1.19 -18.12 -2.38
N LYS A 97 -1.92 -19.24 -2.33
CA LYS A 97 -3.34 -19.25 -1.93
C LYS A 97 -3.54 -18.95 -0.44
N GLN A 98 -2.52 -19.09 0.38
CA GLN A 98 -2.58 -18.86 1.83
C GLN A 98 -2.23 -17.42 2.23
N ILE A 99 -1.77 -16.60 1.30
CA ILE A 99 -1.44 -15.21 1.60
C ILE A 99 -2.74 -14.45 1.93
N PRO A 100 -2.81 -13.78 3.10
CA PRO A 100 -4.05 -13.14 3.55
C PRO A 100 -4.24 -11.76 2.89
N TRP A 101 -4.50 -11.76 1.60
CA TRP A 101 -4.74 -10.52 0.85
C TRP A 101 -5.96 -9.76 1.37
N GLU A 102 -5.81 -8.45 1.44
CA GLU A 102 -6.88 -7.56 1.85
C GLU A 102 -6.94 -6.38 0.88
N ASP A 103 -8.15 -6.02 0.44
CA ASP A 103 -8.36 -4.79 -0.32
C ASP A 103 -8.46 -3.63 0.65
N VAL A 104 -7.71 -2.57 0.38
CA VAL A 104 -7.68 -1.38 1.22
C VAL A 104 -7.77 -0.11 0.36
N ILE A 105 -8.23 0.96 0.97
CA ILE A 105 -8.15 2.29 0.36
C ILE A 105 -6.76 2.82 0.66
N ALA A 106 -5.95 3.03 -0.38
CA ALA A 106 -4.57 3.47 -0.24
C ALA A 106 -4.47 4.98 -0.46
N VAL A 107 -3.82 5.65 0.49
CA VAL A 107 -3.51 7.07 0.41
C VAL A 107 -2.00 7.22 0.47
N ASN A 108 -1.42 7.79 -0.58
CA ASN A 108 0.00 8.06 -0.63
C ASN A 108 0.24 9.51 -0.24
N VAL A 109 1.06 9.73 0.78
CA VAL A 109 1.35 11.04 1.33
C VAL A 109 2.81 11.39 1.11
N GLY A 110 3.05 12.58 0.61
CA GLY A 110 4.38 13.15 0.46
C GLY A 110 4.49 14.45 1.26
N VAL A 111 5.69 15.00 1.31
CA VAL A 111 5.92 16.28 1.98
C VAL A 111 5.19 17.40 1.23
N ALA A 112 4.37 18.18 1.93
CA ALA A 112 3.69 19.33 1.35
C ALA A 112 4.69 20.45 1.03
N LYS A 113 4.59 21.02 -0.15
CA LYS A 113 5.49 22.07 -0.62
C LYS A 113 4.72 23.25 -1.18
#